data_dc1f9d0524b3c1db3a73a8e19dbc6f2e
#
_entry.id   dc1f9d0524b3c1db3a73a8e19dbc6f2e
#
_cell.length_a   1.000
_cell.length_b   1.000
_cell.length_c   1.000
_cell.angle_alpha   90.00
_cell.angle_beta   90.00
_cell.angle_gamma   90.00
#
_symmetry.space_group_name_H-M   'P 1'
#
loop_
_entity.id
_entity.type
_entity.pdbx_description
1 polymer ?
#
loop_
_entity_poly.entity_id
_entity_poly.type
_entity_poly.pdbx_seq_one_letter_code
_entity_poly.pdbx_strand_id
1 'polypeptide(L)'
;MLRRRMSTLSKMAVQTALEATEEERPDFLVFCSQHGELTRTRDLLGAIVTRSELSPMSFSQSVHNASAGLFTIVTKSQVPATSLAAGAGTFAYGWIEAAAFIAANADKRALLVSYDEPLPPEYRPFTAQQQCRYSLALLLGAVRSGAFELVQAAAGAEDA
;
A
#
# COMPACT_ATOMS: atom_id res chain seq x y z
N MET A 1 -8.81 -6.13 16.94
CA MET A 1 -10.09 -6.30 16.21
C MET A 1 -10.00 -5.85 14.74
N LEU A 2 -9.33 -4.74 14.41
CA LEU A 2 -9.19 -4.21 13.05
C LEU A 2 -8.48 -5.18 12.09
N ARG A 3 -7.36 -5.80 12.50
CA ARG A 3 -6.56 -6.74 11.68
C ARG A 3 -7.38 -7.91 11.09
N ARG A 4 -8.40 -8.41 11.81
CA ARG A 4 -9.25 -9.52 11.30
C ARG A 4 -10.17 -9.11 10.13
N ARG A 5 -10.38 -7.82 9.93
CA ARG A 5 -11.27 -7.26 8.89
C ARG A 5 -10.54 -6.79 7.65
N MET A 6 -9.21 -6.68 7.71
CA MET A 6 -8.37 -6.31 6.57
C MET A 6 -8.31 -7.44 5.55
N SER A 7 -8.20 -7.09 4.27
CA SER A 7 -7.81 -8.02 3.20
C SER A 7 -6.38 -8.54 3.44
N THR A 8 -5.99 -9.60 2.73
CA THR A 8 -4.61 -10.08 2.76
C THR A 8 -3.65 -9.00 2.24
N LEU A 9 -4.06 -8.31 1.16
CA LEU A 9 -3.30 -7.20 0.57
C LEU A 9 -3.07 -6.07 1.57
N SER A 10 -4.14 -5.54 2.18
CA SER A 10 -4.03 -4.47 3.19
C SER A 10 -3.24 -4.90 4.43
N LYS A 11 -3.38 -6.17 4.89
CA LYS A 11 -2.58 -6.69 6.01
C LYS A 11 -1.09 -6.62 5.71
N MET A 12 -0.71 -7.09 4.53
CA MET A 12 0.69 -7.11 4.09
C MET A 12 1.25 -5.68 4.00
N ALA A 13 0.55 -4.78 3.31
CA ALA A 13 0.97 -3.39 3.16
C ALA A 13 1.12 -2.68 4.52
N VAL A 14 0.13 -2.82 5.41
CA VAL A 14 0.17 -2.21 6.75
C VAL A 14 1.27 -2.81 7.62
N GLN A 15 1.48 -4.14 7.56
CA GLN A 15 2.52 -4.80 8.33
C GLN A 15 3.91 -4.31 7.91
N THR A 16 4.21 -4.32 6.60
CA THR A 16 5.50 -3.85 6.06
C THR A 16 5.73 -2.37 6.37
N ALA A 17 4.66 -1.55 6.30
CA ALA A 17 4.73 -0.14 6.66
C ALA A 17 5.04 0.08 8.16
N LEU A 18 4.45 -0.72 9.05
CA LEU A 18 4.74 -0.66 10.49
C LEU A 18 6.19 -1.03 10.79
N GLU A 19 6.69 -2.10 10.18
CA GLU A 19 8.09 -2.54 10.33
C GLU A 19 9.07 -1.45 9.86
N ALA A 20 8.81 -0.81 8.72
CA ALA A 20 9.64 0.28 8.21
C ALA A 20 9.60 1.55 9.08
N THR A 21 8.65 1.68 10.00
CA THR A 21 8.45 2.88 10.83
C THR A 21 8.58 2.62 12.32
N GLU A 22 9.16 1.48 12.72
CA GLU A 22 9.33 1.12 14.15
C GLU A 22 10.16 2.15 14.91
N GLU A 23 11.27 2.61 14.32
CA GLU A 23 12.20 3.53 14.98
C GLU A 23 11.87 4.99 14.71
N GLU A 24 11.27 5.31 13.58
CA GLU A 24 11.07 6.68 13.13
C GLU A 24 9.73 6.88 12.43
N ARG A 25 9.05 7.99 12.77
CA ARG A 25 7.75 8.33 12.18
C ARG A 25 7.90 9.11 10.88
N PRO A 26 7.12 8.79 9.85
CA PRO A 26 7.05 9.58 8.64
C PRO A 26 6.24 10.87 8.86
N ASP A 27 6.54 11.89 8.06
CA ASP A 27 5.76 13.13 7.94
C ASP A 27 4.82 13.12 6.73
N PHE A 28 5.02 12.17 5.82
CA PHE A 28 4.23 11.98 4.61
C PHE A 28 4.14 10.51 4.24
N LEU A 29 2.97 10.08 3.74
CA LEU A 29 2.72 8.71 3.33
C LEU A 29 2.43 8.64 1.83
N VAL A 30 3.11 7.73 1.13
CA VAL A 30 2.85 7.39 -0.28
C VAL A 30 2.58 5.91 -0.37
N PHE A 31 1.33 5.53 -0.62
CA PHE A 31 0.91 4.15 -0.80
C PHE A 31 0.65 3.88 -2.28
N CYS A 32 1.38 2.94 -2.87
CA CYS A 32 1.36 2.65 -4.30
C CYS A 32 0.89 1.23 -4.55
N SER A 33 -0.18 1.09 -5.32
CA SER A 33 -0.64 -0.20 -5.81
C SER A 33 -1.17 -0.04 -7.22
N GLN A 34 -0.79 -0.93 -8.13
CA GLN A 34 -1.28 -0.88 -9.51
C GLN A 34 -2.78 -1.14 -9.59
N HIS A 35 -3.29 -2.04 -8.76
CA HIS A 35 -4.67 -2.53 -8.84
C HIS A 35 -5.47 -2.33 -7.56
N GLY A 36 -4.82 -2.03 -6.43
CA GLY A 36 -5.47 -1.87 -5.14
C GLY A 36 -6.30 -3.10 -4.73
N GLU A 37 -7.42 -2.86 -4.11
CA GLU A 37 -8.35 -3.88 -3.60
C GLU A 37 -9.26 -4.47 -4.71
N LEU A 38 -8.69 -4.80 -5.89
CA LEU A 38 -9.48 -5.27 -7.04
C LEU A 38 -10.22 -6.58 -6.76
N THR A 39 -9.61 -7.51 -6.00
CA THR A 39 -10.27 -8.76 -5.59
C THR A 39 -11.56 -8.46 -4.82
N ARG A 40 -11.50 -7.54 -3.87
CA ARG A 40 -12.67 -7.10 -3.09
C ARG A 40 -13.71 -6.37 -3.95
N THR A 41 -13.25 -5.51 -4.86
CA THR A 41 -14.13 -4.82 -5.81
C THR A 41 -14.87 -5.81 -6.69
N ARG A 42 -14.18 -6.83 -7.22
CA ARG A 42 -14.77 -7.92 -7.99
C ARG A 42 -15.87 -8.65 -7.20
N ASP A 43 -15.60 -8.98 -5.93
CA ASP A 43 -16.56 -9.68 -5.08
C ASP A 43 -17.82 -8.84 -4.81
N LEU A 44 -17.65 -7.53 -4.60
CA LEU A 44 -18.78 -6.60 -4.45
C LEU A 44 -19.62 -6.49 -5.73
N LEU A 45 -18.97 -6.40 -6.90
CA LEU A 45 -19.67 -6.38 -8.18
C LEU A 45 -20.44 -7.67 -8.41
N GLY A 46 -19.85 -8.83 -8.07
CA GLY A 46 -20.52 -10.13 -8.10
C GLY A 46 -21.76 -10.17 -7.21
N ALA A 47 -21.67 -9.64 -6.00
CA ALA A 47 -22.81 -9.57 -5.07
C ALA A 47 -23.94 -8.66 -5.62
N ILE A 48 -23.61 -7.54 -6.28
CA ILE A 48 -24.58 -6.67 -6.94
C ILE A 48 -25.32 -7.44 -8.05
N VAL A 49 -24.57 -8.13 -8.93
CA VAL A 49 -25.16 -8.87 -10.07
C VAL A 49 -26.08 -10.00 -9.57
N THR A 50 -25.68 -10.71 -8.52
CA THR A 50 -26.49 -11.79 -7.93
C THR A 50 -27.55 -11.32 -6.95
N ARG A 51 -27.70 -10.01 -6.74
CA ARG A 51 -28.61 -9.40 -5.76
C ARG A 51 -28.41 -9.94 -4.35
N SER A 52 -27.18 -10.27 -4.00
CA SER A 52 -26.79 -10.73 -2.67
C SER A 52 -26.59 -9.55 -1.71
N GLU A 53 -26.59 -9.83 -0.42
CA GLU A 53 -26.37 -8.81 0.60
C GLU A 53 -24.94 -8.23 0.49
N LEU A 54 -24.86 -6.89 0.54
CA LEU A 54 -23.59 -6.15 0.47
C LEU A 54 -23.11 -5.82 1.89
N SER A 55 -21.85 -6.15 2.18
CA SER A 55 -21.21 -5.76 3.42
C SER A 55 -20.74 -4.29 3.35
N PRO A 56 -21.25 -3.38 4.20
CA PRO A 56 -20.76 -2.00 4.26
C PRO A 56 -19.27 -1.92 4.57
N MET A 57 -18.75 -2.85 5.37
CA MET A 57 -17.32 -2.96 5.68
C MET A 57 -16.50 -3.32 4.45
N SER A 58 -16.95 -4.28 3.64
CA SER A 58 -16.27 -4.65 2.40
C SER A 58 -16.27 -3.49 1.42
N PHE A 59 -17.37 -2.75 1.32
CA PHE A 59 -17.44 -1.55 0.50
C PHE A 59 -16.46 -0.46 0.96
N SER A 60 -16.43 -0.12 2.24
CA SER A 60 -15.53 0.91 2.77
C SER A 60 -14.04 0.60 2.59
N GLN A 61 -13.69 -0.68 2.43
CA GLN A 61 -12.31 -1.13 2.23
C GLN A 61 -12.00 -1.56 0.78
N SER A 62 -12.89 -1.30 -0.18
CA SER A 62 -12.65 -1.60 -1.60
C SER A 62 -11.98 -0.45 -2.35
N VAL A 63 -11.83 0.69 -1.71
CA VAL A 63 -11.21 1.88 -2.30
C VAL A 63 -9.68 1.75 -2.36
N HIS A 64 -9.07 2.40 -3.35
CA HIS A 64 -7.63 2.31 -3.58
C HIS A 64 -6.78 2.78 -2.40
N ASN A 65 -7.25 3.76 -1.64
CA ASN A 65 -6.56 4.29 -0.46
C ASN A 65 -6.86 3.53 0.86
N ALA A 66 -7.49 2.36 0.80
CA ALA A 66 -7.87 1.59 1.99
C ALA A 66 -6.66 1.26 2.88
N SER A 67 -5.55 0.81 2.30
CA SER A 67 -4.34 0.44 3.06
C SER A 67 -3.71 1.65 3.76
N ALA A 68 -3.63 2.81 3.09
CA ALA A 68 -3.16 4.05 3.70
C ALA A 68 -4.05 4.48 4.88
N GLY A 69 -5.37 4.46 4.69
CA GLY A 69 -6.34 4.77 5.75
C GLY A 69 -6.24 3.82 6.93
N LEU A 70 -6.07 2.52 6.69
CA LEU A 70 -5.89 1.52 7.75
C LEU A 70 -4.58 1.74 8.52
N PHE A 71 -3.49 2.08 7.83
CA PHE A 71 -2.22 2.43 8.48
C PHE A 71 -2.38 3.65 9.40
N THR A 72 -3.03 4.73 8.93
CA THR A 72 -3.25 5.93 9.75
C THR A 72 -4.12 5.66 10.98
N ILE A 73 -5.12 4.77 10.86
CA ILE A 73 -5.96 4.34 11.99
C ILE A 73 -5.13 3.55 13.01
N VAL A 74 -4.33 2.59 12.56
CA VAL A 74 -3.50 1.73 13.44
C VAL A 74 -2.45 2.55 14.18
N THR A 75 -1.80 3.48 13.49
CA THR A 75 -0.73 4.33 14.06
C THR A 75 -1.25 5.58 14.74
N LYS A 76 -2.56 5.86 14.63
CA LYS A 76 -3.20 7.13 15.06
C LYS A 76 -2.51 8.35 14.45
N SER A 77 -2.00 8.20 13.24
CA SER A 77 -1.31 9.25 12.51
C SER A 77 -2.30 10.17 11.80
N GLN A 78 -1.98 11.47 11.74
CA GLN A 78 -2.73 12.49 11.00
C GLN A 78 -1.88 13.14 9.90
N VAL A 79 -0.75 12.51 9.55
CA VAL A 79 0.12 13.04 8.50
C VAL A 79 -0.57 12.95 7.13
N PRO A 80 -0.24 13.86 6.19
CA PRO A 80 -0.75 13.79 4.83
C PRO A 80 -0.42 12.46 4.17
N ALA A 81 -1.37 11.94 3.38
CA ALA A 81 -1.20 10.68 2.69
C ALA A 81 -1.69 10.79 1.24
N THR A 82 -0.95 10.17 0.32
CA THR A 82 -1.36 9.99 -1.07
C THR A 82 -1.45 8.51 -1.40
N SER A 83 -2.37 8.16 -2.30
CA SER A 83 -2.49 6.80 -2.83
C SER A 83 -2.44 6.86 -4.34
N LEU A 84 -1.52 6.10 -4.95
CA LEU A 84 -1.13 6.28 -6.34
C LEU A 84 -1.20 4.97 -7.11
N ALA A 85 -1.72 5.04 -8.35
CA ALA A 85 -1.67 4.00 -9.35
C ALA A 85 -1.26 4.60 -10.69
N ALA A 86 -0.28 4.00 -11.37
CA ALA A 86 0.25 4.45 -12.66
C ALA A 86 0.64 3.25 -13.56
N GLY A 87 -0.17 2.20 -13.56
CA GLY A 87 0.10 0.98 -14.33
C GLY A 87 1.47 0.38 -13.98
N ALA A 88 2.24 0.00 -15.00
CA ALA A 88 3.59 -0.56 -14.82
C ALA A 88 4.59 0.40 -14.14
N GLY A 89 4.33 1.70 -14.20
CA GLY A 89 5.17 2.74 -13.59
C GLY A 89 4.82 3.07 -12.13
N THR A 90 3.88 2.35 -11.50
CA THR A 90 3.34 2.69 -10.18
C THR A 90 4.42 2.93 -9.12
N PHE A 91 5.40 2.04 -9.01
CA PHE A 91 6.51 2.23 -8.06
C PHE A 91 7.36 3.46 -8.37
N ALA A 92 7.70 3.66 -9.66
CA ALA A 92 8.54 4.79 -10.07
C ALA A 92 7.86 6.14 -9.79
N TYR A 93 6.57 6.26 -10.07
CA TYR A 93 5.81 7.47 -9.75
C TYR A 93 5.64 7.69 -8.25
N GLY A 94 5.45 6.62 -7.47
CA GLY A 94 5.46 6.72 -6.01
C GLY A 94 6.80 7.18 -5.45
N TRP A 95 7.91 6.70 -6.03
CA TRP A 95 9.24 7.18 -5.69
C TRP A 95 9.43 8.67 -6.00
N ILE A 96 8.96 9.12 -7.18
CA ILE A 96 9.02 10.53 -7.57
C ILE A 96 8.22 11.40 -6.59
N GLU A 97 7.02 10.97 -6.20
CA GLU A 97 6.16 11.66 -5.24
C GLU A 97 6.86 11.81 -3.87
N ALA A 98 7.41 10.71 -3.34
CA ALA A 98 8.14 10.75 -2.08
C ALA A 98 9.41 11.60 -2.16
N ALA A 99 10.17 11.49 -3.25
CA ALA A 99 11.38 12.28 -3.48
C ALA A 99 11.08 13.78 -3.62
N ALA A 100 10.00 14.15 -4.30
CA ALA A 100 9.56 15.53 -4.45
C ALA A 100 9.18 16.14 -3.08
N PHE A 101 8.48 15.37 -2.23
CA PHE A 101 8.18 15.80 -0.87
C PHE A 101 9.44 16.07 -0.06
N ILE A 102 10.42 15.14 -0.10
CA ILE A 102 11.69 15.29 0.63
C ILE A 102 12.52 16.48 0.10
N ALA A 103 12.56 16.67 -1.23
CA ALA A 103 13.26 17.79 -1.83
C ALA A 103 12.70 19.15 -1.38
N ALA A 104 11.39 19.23 -1.17
CA ALA A 104 10.71 20.42 -0.66
C ALA A 104 10.81 20.56 0.88
N ASN A 105 11.15 19.48 1.60
CA ASN A 105 11.12 19.40 3.07
C ASN A 105 12.32 18.57 3.56
N ALA A 106 13.52 19.13 3.52
CA ALA A 106 14.78 18.41 3.75
C ALA A 106 14.96 17.83 5.17
N ASP A 107 14.20 18.30 6.15
CA ASP A 107 14.19 17.83 7.54
C ASP A 107 13.14 16.75 7.81
N LYS A 108 12.32 16.44 6.82
CA LYS A 108 11.18 15.51 6.94
C LYS A 108 11.43 14.17 6.26
N ARG A 109 10.54 13.22 6.54
CA ARG A 109 10.58 11.85 6.02
C ARG A 109 9.30 11.48 5.33
N ALA A 110 9.44 10.71 4.24
CA ALA A 110 8.33 10.11 3.51
C ALA A 110 8.39 8.59 3.63
N LEU A 111 7.28 7.97 3.97
CA LEU A 111 7.10 6.53 3.87
C LEU A 111 6.52 6.20 2.49
N LEU A 112 7.28 5.46 1.69
CA LEU A 112 6.82 4.88 0.44
C LEU A 112 6.49 3.40 0.65
N VAL A 113 5.25 3.01 0.38
CA VAL A 113 4.79 1.61 0.43
C VAL A 113 4.29 1.20 -0.94
N SER A 114 4.91 0.19 -1.54
CA SER A 114 4.50 -0.39 -2.82
C SER A 114 4.04 -1.82 -2.60
N TYR A 115 2.83 -2.16 -3.05
CA TYR A 115 2.22 -3.44 -2.76
C TYR A 115 1.20 -3.82 -3.81
N ASP A 116 1.18 -5.10 -4.18
CA ASP A 116 0.16 -5.67 -5.06
C ASP A 116 -0.06 -7.16 -4.78
N GLU A 117 -1.10 -7.72 -5.37
CA GLU A 117 -1.39 -9.15 -5.39
C GLU A 117 -1.79 -9.58 -6.80
N PRO A 118 -1.72 -10.89 -7.12
CA PRO A 118 -2.16 -11.38 -8.42
C PRO A 118 -3.63 -11.02 -8.69
N LEU A 119 -3.90 -10.61 -9.92
CA LEU A 119 -5.26 -10.29 -10.36
C LEU A 119 -6.20 -11.50 -10.27
N PRO A 120 -7.47 -11.29 -9.96
CA PRO A 120 -8.49 -12.31 -10.16
C PRO A 120 -8.44 -12.87 -11.58
N PRO A 121 -8.77 -14.17 -11.78
CA PRO A 121 -8.62 -14.84 -13.08
C PRO A 121 -9.27 -14.11 -14.25
N GLU A 122 -10.39 -13.44 -14.01
CA GLU A 122 -11.16 -12.70 -15.01
C GLU A 122 -10.39 -11.51 -15.59
N TYR A 123 -9.44 -10.94 -14.83
CA TYR A 123 -8.65 -9.78 -15.23
C TYR A 123 -7.26 -10.13 -15.78
N ARG A 124 -6.82 -11.39 -15.65
CA ARG A 124 -5.50 -11.84 -16.15
C ARG A 124 -5.29 -11.60 -17.65
N PRO A 125 -6.31 -11.75 -18.53
CA PRO A 125 -6.13 -11.46 -19.95
C PRO A 125 -5.79 -10.00 -20.28
N PHE A 126 -6.01 -9.08 -19.36
CA PHE A 126 -5.76 -7.65 -19.56
C PHE A 126 -4.37 -7.20 -19.08
N THR A 127 -3.54 -8.10 -18.61
CA THR A 127 -2.15 -7.80 -18.22
C THR A 127 -1.19 -8.80 -18.85
N ALA A 128 -0.09 -8.28 -19.39
CA ALA A 128 1.03 -9.09 -19.88
C ALA A 128 2.11 -9.31 -18.80
N GLN A 129 1.97 -8.69 -17.63
CA GLN A 129 2.97 -8.75 -16.57
C GLN A 129 2.81 -10.02 -15.74
N GLN A 130 3.94 -10.63 -15.40
CA GLN A 130 3.97 -11.65 -14.36
C GLN A 130 3.63 -11.00 -13.02
N GLN A 131 2.64 -11.55 -12.34
CA GLN A 131 2.15 -11.01 -11.08
C GLN A 131 2.55 -11.90 -9.92
N CYS A 132 3.05 -11.27 -8.87
CA CYS A 132 3.29 -11.90 -7.58
C CYS A 132 2.67 -11.05 -6.46
N ARG A 133 2.47 -11.67 -5.32
CA ARG A 133 2.10 -10.93 -4.11
C ARG A 133 3.36 -10.37 -3.50
N TYR A 134 3.40 -9.06 -3.27
CA TYR A 134 4.53 -8.40 -2.64
C TYR A 134 4.09 -7.17 -1.84
N SER A 135 4.92 -6.77 -0.90
CA SER A 135 4.88 -5.47 -0.25
C SER A 135 6.31 -5.04 0.06
N LEU A 136 6.63 -3.80 -0.25
CA LEU A 136 7.89 -3.13 0.03
C LEU A 136 7.58 -1.80 0.69
N ALA A 137 8.24 -1.50 1.80
CA ALA A 137 8.15 -0.21 2.44
C ALA A 137 9.55 0.40 2.61
N LEU A 138 9.67 1.69 2.30
CA LEU A 138 10.90 2.46 2.39
C LEU A 138 10.61 3.74 3.17
N LEU A 139 11.33 3.97 4.28
CA LEU A 139 11.32 5.25 4.95
C LEU A 139 12.46 6.11 4.38
N LEU A 140 12.10 7.17 3.68
CA LEU A 140 13.00 8.04 2.93
C LEU A 140 13.19 9.36 3.65
N GLY A 141 14.41 9.89 3.59
CA GLY A 141 14.77 11.20 4.12
C GLY A 141 15.90 11.84 3.31
N ALA A 142 16.19 13.12 3.55
CA ALA A 142 17.33 13.78 2.90
C ALA A 142 18.65 13.20 3.42
N VAL A 143 19.59 13.00 2.50
CA VAL A 143 20.95 12.53 2.81
C VAL A 143 21.69 13.62 3.58
N ARG A 144 22.10 13.32 4.80
CA ARG A 144 22.91 14.27 5.62
C ARG A 144 24.40 14.15 5.43
N SER A 145 24.91 13.10 4.80
CA SER A 145 26.34 12.95 4.38
C SER A 145 26.53 11.65 3.58
N GLY A 146 26.44 11.71 2.26
CA GLY A 146 27.07 10.76 1.32
C GLY A 146 26.75 9.27 1.40
N ALA A 147 25.79 8.81 2.21
CA ALA A 147 25.44 7.40 2.33
C ALA A 147 23.93 7.18 2.20
N PHE A 148 23.55 6.19 1.39
CA PHE A 148 22.19 5.64 1.41
C PHE A 148 22.20 4.45 2.37
N GLU A 149 21.34 4.46 3.37
CA GLU A 149 21.05 3.28 4.18
C GLU A 149 19.76 2.65 3.65
N LEU A 150 19.86 1.45 3.09
CA LEU A 150 18.70 0.67 2.66
C LEU A 150 18.34 -0.29 3.78
N VAL A 151 17.29 0.02 4.53
CA VAL A 151 16.73 -0.91 5.51
C VAL A 151 15.70 -1.79 4.79
N GLN A 152 16.03 -3.06 4.61
CA GLN A 152 15.13 -4.04 4.02
C GLN A 152 14.37 -4.76 5.15
N ALA A 153 13.07 -4.46 5.30
CA ALA A 153 12.19 -5.29 6.11
C ALA A 153 11.72 -6.50 5.28
N ALA A 154 12.19 -7.70 5.61
CA ALA A 154 11.71 -8.93 5.02
C ALA A 154 10.38 -9.31 5.67
N ALA A 155 9.28 -9.29 4.92
CA ALA A 155 8.04 -9.92 5.35
C ALA A 155 8.27 -11.43 5.44
N GLY A 156 8.24 -11.98 6.65
CA GLY A 156 8.32 -13.41 6.87
C GLY A 156 7.22 -14.13 6.09
N ALA A 157 7.61 -15.11 5.30
CA ALA A 157 6.70 -16.10 4.75
C ALA A 157 6.19 -16.94 5.93
N GLU A 158 5.02 -16.61 6.47
CA GLU A 158 4.27 -17.54 7.30
C GLU A 158 3.40 -18.39 6.38
N ASP A 159 3.61 -19.67 6.54
CA ASP A 159 3.15 -20.84 5.82
C ASP A 159 1.64 -20.89 5.53
N ALA A 160 1.36 -21.67 4.48
CA ALA A 160 0.10 -22.09 3.91
C ALA A 160 -0.95 -22.59 4.91
#